data_c51df1fedc04524b9d494bb317a10ccf
#
_entry.id   c51df1fedc04524b9d494bb317a10ccf
#
_cell.length_a   1.000
_cell.length_b   1.000
_cell.length_c   1.000
_cell.angle_alpha   90.00
_cell.angle_beta   90.00
_cell.angle_gamma   90.00
#
_symmetry.space_group_name_H-M   'P 1'
#
loop_
_entity.id
_entity.type
_entity.pdbx_description
1 polymer ?
#
loop_
_entity_poly.entity_id
_entity_poly.type
_entity_poly.pdbx_seq_one_letter_code
_entity_poly.pdbx_strand_id
1 'polypeptide(L)'
;MSSIESAVKEMNYYTDKLTDYVNELKERAGNRKLADFAELRHFPIDIVKYSDIFYIGDAAEMLIPSYLGDVEDFGVISPTNKKPIFHNRYIIPIKDINGKILNLVGYNKEADERYIYGTAKYYRRRETLYGLENLKLAYDLGFAIITEGITDTIRVRSLGYLNTFAMCGTHESSYIVKQINRCSKGAVKIPDRDAAGQRAARGWKFNRSITLNTFVKYKDIDALCYESAENELWAKEYLDICVDWINSGEHRGYTAQSESITMC
;
A
#
# COMPACT_ATOMS: atom_id res chain seq x y z
N MET A 1 34.98 9.68 -2.21
CA MET A 1 33.55 9.50 -1.90
C MET A 1 33.43 8.96 -0.49
N SER A 2 32.55 9.50 0.35
CA SER A 2 32.27 8.93 1.67
C SER A 2 31.61 7.55 1.52
N SER A 3 31.70 6.70 2.53
CA SER A 3 31.05 5.38 2.50
C SER A 3 29.53 5.49 2.32
N ILE A 4 28.92 6.58 2.80
CA ILE A 4 27.49 6.87 2.65
C ILE A 4 27.14 7.21 1.19
N GLU A 5 27.94 8.04 0.52
CA GLU A 5 27.70 8.39 -0.90
C GLU A 5 27.78 7.16 -1.80
N SER A 6 28.74 6.25 -1.51
CA SER A 6 28.84 4.99 -2.24
C SER A 6 27.61 4.10 -2.05
N ALA A 7 27.13 3.95 -0.80
CA ALA A 7 25.94 3.16 -0.49
C ALA A 7 24.67 3.74 -1.12
N VAL A 8 24.50 5.06 -1.11
CA VAL A 8 23.35 5.72 -1.76
C VAL A 8 23.40 5.53 -3.28
N LYS A 9 24.57 5.63 -3.90
CA LYS A 9 24.74 5.40 -5.33
C LYS A 9 24.40 3.96 -5.72
N GLU A 10 24.86 2.99 -4.92
CA GLU A 10 24.54 1.56 -5.13
C GLU A 10 23.04 1.30 -5.00
N MET A 11 22.42 1.84 -3.97
CA MET A 11 20.97 1.71 -3.76
C MET A 11 20.16 2.31 -4.92
N ASN A 12 20.52 3.49 -5.39
CA ASN A 12 19.84 4.14 -6.52
C ASN A 12 19.99 3.33 -7.81
N TYR A 13 21.22 2.87 -8.13
CA TYR A 13 21.46 2.01 -9.29
C TYR A 13 20.61 0.74 -9.25
N TYR A 14 20.56 0.09 -8.09
CA TYR A 14 19.74 -1.10 -7.86
C TYR A 14 18.25 -0.82 -8.08
N THR A 15 17.74 0.28 -7.51
CA THR A 15 16.32 0.65 -7.59
C THR A 15 15.92 1.00 -9.03
N ASP A 16 16.80 1.66 -9.78
CA ASP A 16 16.59 1.92 -11.20
C ASP A 16 16.49 0.61 -11.97
N LYS A 17 17.44 -0.29 -11.76
CA LYS A 17 17.49 -1.60 -12.44
C LYS A 17 16.29 -2.48 -12.11
N LEU A 18 15.84 -2.50 -10.84
CA LEU A 18 14.62 -3.19 -10.43
C LEU A 18 13.38 -2.57 -11.11
N THR A 19 13.35 -1.25 -11.23
CA THR A 19 12.24 -0.54 -11.90
C THR A 19 12.17 -0.92 -13.39
N ASP A 20 13.30 -0.94 -14.09
CA ASP A 20 13.38 -1.34 -15.50
C ASP A 20 12.94 -2.80 -15.70
N TYR A 21 13.41 -3.70 -14.84
CA TYR A 21 12.99 -5.11 -14.81
C TYR A 21 11.48 -5.25 -14.65
N VAL A 22 10.87 -4.55 -13.70
CA VAL A 22 9.42 -4.62 -13.46
C VAL A 22 8.63 -4.02 -14.61
N ASN A 23 9.11 -2.95 -15.24
CA ASN A 23 8.48 -2.38 -16.42
C ASN A 23 8.48 -3.38 -17.59
N GLU A 24 9.59 -4.09 -17.81
CA GLU A 24 9.64 -5.16 -18.83
C GLU A 24 8.69 -6.32 -18.50
N LEU A 25 8.57 -6.73 -17.24
CA LEU A 25 7.56 -7.71 -16.82
C LEU A 25 6.13 -7.26 -17.12
N LYS A 26 5.82 -5.99 -16.83
CA LYS A 26 4.50 -5.41 -17.10
C LYS A 26 4.19 -5.37 -18.59
N GLU A 27 5.14 -4.99 -19.43
CA GLU A 27 4.99 -5.00 -20.88
C GLU A 27 4.70 -6.41 -21.39
N ARG A 28 5.42 -7.43 -20.93
CA ARG A 28 5.20 -8.83 -21.27
C ARG A 28 3.87 -9.37 -20.79
N ALA A 29 3.45 -8.98 -19.58
CA ALA A 29 2.15 -9.36 -19.02
C ALA A 29 0.99 -8.68 -19.74
N GLY A 30 1.18 -7.44 -20.20
CA GLY A 30 0.14 -6.62 -20.81
C GLY A 30 -1.06 -6.44 -19.87
N ASN A 31 -2.27 -6.46 -20.44
CA ASN A 31 -3.52 -6.35 -19.68
C ASN A 31 -4.09 -7.72 -19.24
N ARG A 32 -3.28 -8.78 -19.31
CA ARG A 32 -3.71 -10.14 -18.95
C ARG A 32 -4.30 -10.17 -17.53
N LYS A 33 -5.52 -10.69 -17.41
CA LYS A 33 -6.26 -10.85 -16.16
C LYS A 33 -6.48 -9.57 -15.31
N LEU A 34 -6.28 -8.37 -15.84
CA LEU A 34 -6.58 -7.14 -15.06
C LEU A 34 -8.10 -6.97 -14.85
N ALA A 35 -8.90 -7.30 -15.87
CA ALA A 35 -10.37 -7.28 -15.72
C ALA A 35 -10.83 -8.32 -14.69
N ASP A 36 -10.24 -9.52 -14.69
CA ASP A 36 -10.54 -10.56 -13.71
C ASP A 36 -10.23 -10.08 -12.28
N PHE A 37 -9.10 -9.36 -12.08
CA PHE A 37 -8.77 -8.79 -10.76
C PHE A 37 -9.76 -7.70 -10.35
N ALA A 38 -10.13 -6.82 -11.28
CA ALA A 38 -11.12 -5.78 -11.06
C ALA A 38 -12.47 -6.37 -10.65
N GLU A 39 -12.95 -7.39 -11.37
CA GLU A 39 -14.18 -8.12 -11.05
C GLU A 39 -14.07 -8.88 -9.72
N LEU A 40 -12.98 -9.64 -9.51
CA LEU A 40 -12.72 -10.40 -8.29
C LEU A 40 -12.77 -9.55 -7.03
N ARG A 41 -12.37 -8.28 -7.12
CA ARG A 41 -12.29 -7.35 -5.98
C ARG A 41 -13.34 -6.25 -6.03
N HIS A 42 -14.24 -6.25 -7.03
CA HIS A 42 -15.19 -5.15 -7.28
C HIS A 42 -14.49 -3.78 -7.32
N PHE A 43 -13.31 -3.70 -7.96
CA PHE A 43 -12.60 -2.45 -8.17
C PHE A 43 -12.89 -1.86 -9.55
N PRO A 44 -13.00 -0.54 -9.70
CA PRO A 44 -12.95 0.09 -11.01
C PRO A 44 -11.63 -0.28 -11.73
N ILE A 45 -11.71 -0.62 -13.02
CA ILE A 45 -10.52 -1.03 -13.78
C ILE A 45 -9.44 0.05 -13.82
N ASP A 46 -9.84 1.32 -13.78
CA ASP A 46 -8.90 2.44 -13.81
C ASP A 46 -8.07 2.53 -12.53
N ILE A 47 -8.64 2.16 -11.36
CA ILE A 47 -7.86 2.12 -10.12
C ILE A 47 -6.90 0.93 -10.08
N VAL A 48 -7.24 -0.18 -10.73
CA VAL A 48 -6.35 -1.34 -10.91
C VAL A 48 -5.15 -0.94 -11.76
N LYS A 49 -5.38 -0.25 -12.89
CA LYS A 49 -4.33 0.29 -13.75
C LYS A 49 -3.48 1.35 -13.04
N TYR A 50 -4.12 2.27 -12.32
CA TYR A 50 -3.44 3.29 -11.51
C TYR A 50 -2.49 2.68 -10.47
N SER A 51 -2.87 1.53 -9.90
CA SER A 51 -2.06 0.78 -8.93
C SER A 51 -0.93 -0.03 -9.56
N ASP A 52 -0.76 0.04 -10.89
CA ASP A 52 0.27 -0.67 -11.66
C ASP A 52 0.26 -2.19 -11.51
N ILE A 53 -0.91 -2.76 -11.20
CA ILE A 53 -1.08 -4.20 -11.00
C ILE A 53 -0.91 -4.93 -12.33
N PHE A 54 -0.23 -6.07 -12.31
CA PHE A 54 -0.10 -6.97 -13.45
C PHE A 54 -0.14 -8.43 -13.00
N TYR A 55 -0.27 -9.38 -13.93
CA TYR A 55 -0.42 -10.79 -13.60
C TYR A 55 0.75 -11.62 -14.10
N ILE A 56 1.28 -12.48 -13.23
CA ILE A 56 2.26 -13.52 -13.54
C ILE A 56 1.56 -14.88 -13.43
N GLY A 57 1.45 -15.59 -14.53
CA GLY A 57 0.87 -16.94 -14.58
C GLY A 57 1.90 -18.00 -14.26
N ASP A 58 2.96 -18.05 -15.05
CA ASP A 58 4.08 -18.97 -14.84
C ASP A 58 5.22 -18.24 -14.13
N ALA A 59 5.74 -18.85 -13.07
CA ALA A 59 6.88 -18.35 -12.34
C ALA A 59 8.13 -18.14 -13.21
N ALA A 60 8.29 -18.92 -14.30
CA ALA A 60 9.37 -18.74 -15.25
C ALA A 60 9.34 -17.39 -15.97
N GLU A 61 8.19 -16.73 -16.06
CA GLU A 61 8.06 -15.36 -16.62
C GLU A 61 8.94 -14.35 -15.88
N MET A 62 9.26 -14.61 -14.60
CA MET A 62 10.15 -13.78 -13.78
C MET A 62 11.63 -13.89 -14.20
N LEU A 63 11.99 -14.91 -15.00
CA LEU A 63 13.37 -15.17 -15.40
C LEU A 63 13.69 -14.49 -16.74
N ILE A 64 13.76 -13.17 -16.74
CA ILE A 64 14.15 -12.41 -17.93
C ILE A 64 15.65 -12.56 -18.16
N PRO A 65 16.11 -13.01 -19.35
CA PRO A 65 17.52 -13.32 -19.60
C PRO A 65 18.50 -12.20 -19.28
N SER A 66 18.16 -10.95 -19.57
CA SER A 66 18.98 -9.76 -19.28
C SER A 66 19.18 -9.47 -17.80
N TYR A 67 18.37 -10.05 -16.92
CA TYR A 67 18.38 -9.80 -15.46
C TYR A 67 18.67 -11.05 -14.63
N LEU A 68 19.05 -12.20 -15.24
CA LEU A 68 19.27 -13.45 -14.49
C LEU A 68 20.29 -13.34 -13.37
N GLY A 69 21.29 -12.45 -13.50
CA GLY A 69 22.25 -12.17 -12.44
C GLY A 69 21.72 -11.34 -11.27
N ASP A 70 20.56 -10.73 -11.43
CA ASP A 70 20.00 -9.75 -10.47
C ASP A 70 18.73 -10.25 -9.77
N VAL A 71 18.06 -11.28 -10.27
CA VAL A 71 16.73 -11.74 -9.80
C VAL A 71 16.72 -12.15 -8.31
N GLU A 72 17.84 -12.61 -7.77
CA GLU A 72 17.95 -12.87 -6.32
C GLU A 72 17.94 -11.57 -5.53
N ASP A 73 18.73 -10.59 -5.94
CA ASP A 73 18.75 -9.25 -5.32
C ASP A 73 17.40 -8.55 -5.46
N PHE A 74 16.69 -8.74 -6.59
CA PHE A 74 15.33 -8.22 -6.78
C PHE A 74 14.28 -8.87 -5.87
N GLY A 75 14.65 -9.97 -5.20
CA GLY A 75 13.80 -10.66 -4.24
C GLY A 75 12.64 -11.41 -4.88
N VAL A 76 12.76 -11.77 -6.15
CA VAL A 76 11.76 -12.57 -6.89
C VAL A 76 12.07 -14.05 -6.88
N ILE A 77 13.23 -14.42 -6.35
CA ILE A 77 13.70 -15.79 -6.14
C ILE A 77 13.74 -16.10 -4.64
N SER A 78 13.23 -17.27 -4.27
CA SER A 78 13.31 -17.76 -2.89
C SER A 78 14.76 -17.97 -2.49
N PRO A 79 15.22 -17.40 -1.37
CA PRO A 79 16.58 -17.62 -0.88
C PRO A 79 16.83 -19.09 -0.49
N THR A 80 15.77 -19.84 -0.16
CA THR A 80 15.88 -21.21 0.34
C THR A 80 16.01 -22.24 -0.78
N ASN A 81 15.11 -22.19 -1.78
CA ASN A 81 15.03 -23.21 -2.82
C ASN A 81 15.46 -22.72 -4.22
N LYS A 82 15.86 -21.45 -4.32
CA LYS A 82 16.33 -20.79 -5.56
C LYS A 82 15.31 -20.82 -6.70
N LYS A 83 14.02 -20.88 -6.39
CA LYS A 83 12.93 -20.85 -7.37
C LYS A 83 12.20 -19.51 -7.35
N PRO A 84 11.64 -19.06 -8.49
CA PRO A 84 10.77 -17.88 -8.51
C PRO A 84 9.59 -18.05 -7.55
N ILE A 85 9.26 -16.97 -6.81
CA ILE A 85 8.26 -17.02 -5.74
C ILE A 85 6.86 -16.62 -6.20
N PHE A 86 6.75 -15.89 -7.30
CA PHE A 86 5.46 -15.44 -7.80
C PHE A 86 4.97 -16.38 -8.92
N HIS A 87 3.99 -17.18 -8.60
CA HIS A 87 3.31 -18.10 -9.54
C HIS A 87 1.80 -17.91 -9.38
N ASN A 88 1.10 -17.75 -10.49
CA ASN A 88 -0.35 -17.55 -10.53
C ASN A 88 -0.80 -16.44 -9.57
N ARG A 89 -0.17 -15.24 -9.70
CA ARG A 89 -0.41 -14.12 -8.80
C ARG A 89 -0.56 -12.79 -9.53
N TYR A 90 -1.41 -11.94 -8.99
CA TYR A 90 -1.40 -10.52 -9.31
C TYR A 90 -0.25 -9.86 -8.56
N ILE A 91 0.57 -9.13 -9.28
CA ILE A 91 1.74 -8.46 -8.72
C ILE A 91 1.41 -7.00 -8.48
N ILE A 92 1.66 -6.55 -7.26
CA ILE A 92 1.43 -5.19 -6.80
C ILE A 92 2.80 -4.57 -6.47
N PRO A 93 3.29 -3.61 -7.25
CA PRO A 93 4.56 -2.94 -6.98
C PRO A 93 4.48 -2.04 -5.74
N ILE A 94 5.50 -2.10 -4.89
CA ILE A 94 5.72 -1.11 -3.82
C ILE A 94 6.74 -0.10 -4.33
N LYS A 95 6.39 1.18 -4.30
CA LYS A 95 7.18 2.27 -4.86
C LYS A 95 7.70 3.22 -3.80
N ASP A 96 8.79 3.92 -4.12
CA ASP A 96 9.24 5.07 -3.35
C ASP A 96 8.47 6.35 -3.73
N ILE A 97 8.85 7.47 -3.11
CA ILE A 97 8.25 8.80 -3.36
C ILE A 97 8.45 9.31 -4.80
N ASN A 98 9.42 8.77 -5.54
CA ASN A 98 9.72 9.11 -6.92
C ASN A 98 9.07 8.13 -7.92
N GLY A 99 8.30 7.15 -7.44
CA GLY A 99 7.67 6.12 -8.25
C GLY A 99 8.59 4.97 -8.64
N LYS A 100 9.83 4.90 -8.13
CA LYS A 100 10.75 3.79 -8.37
C LYS A 100 10.34 2.57 -7.55
N ILE A 101 10.50 1.38 -8.12
CA ILE A 101 10.10 0.13 -7.48
C ILE A 101 11.09 -0.25 -6.38
N LEU A 102 10.57 -0.48 -5.18
CA LEU A 102 11.32 -0.95 -4.00
C LEU A 102 11.14 -2.44 -3.77
N ASN A 103 9.98 -2.99 -4.07
CA ASN A 103 9.65 -4.40 -3.88
C ASN A 103 8.37 -4.78 -4.64
N LEU A 104 8.07 -6.07 -4.68
CA LEU A 104 6.86 -6.63 -5.24
C LEU A 104 6.05 -7.38 -4.18
N VAL A 105 4.74 -7.34 -4.31
CA VAL A 105 3.81 -8.15 -3.53
C VAL A 105 2.97 -8.97 -4.48
N GLY A 106 2.98 -10.29 -4.33
CA GLY A 106 2.13 -11.19 -5.09
C GLY A 106 0.85 -11.50 -4.32
N TYR A 107 -0.31 -11.26 -4.94
CA TYR A 107 -1.63 -11.55 -4.40
C TYR A 107 -2.30 -12.69 -5.15
N ASN A 108 -2.84 -13.67 -4.41
CA ASN A 108 -3.76 -14.68 -4.93
C ASN A 108 -4.78 -15.03 -3.84
N LYS A 109 -6.07 -14.81 -4.13
CA LYS A 109 -7.18 -15.04 -3.16
C LYS A 109 -7.32 -16.50 -2.78
N GLU A 110 -7.04 -17.41 -3.73
CA GLU A 110 -7.25 -18.86 -3.59
C GLU A 110 -6.03 -19.58 -2.98
N ALA A 111 -4.90 -18.89 -2.81
CA ALA A 111 -3.71 -19.51 -2.23
C ALA A 111 -3.78 -19.50 -0.70
N ASP A 112 -3.18 -20.51 -0.05
CA ASP A 112 -3.06 -20.60 1.42
C ASP A 112 -2.41 -19.32 1.98
N GLU A 113 -1.33 -18.86 1.35
CA GLU A 113 -0.70 -17.59 1.61
C GLU A 113 -1.15 -16.57 0.56
N ARG A 114 -2.18 -15.78 0.88
CA ARG A 114 -2.77 -14.79 -0.05
C ARG A 114 -1.79 -13.75 -0.53
N TYR A 115 -0.89 -13.30 0.35
CA TYR A 115 0.11 -12.27 0.06
C TYR A 115 1.51 -12.81 0.25
N ILE A 116 2.32 -12.81 -0.81
CA ILE A 116 3.75 -13.09 -0.73
C ILE A 116 4.50 -11.80 -1.01
N TYR A 117 5.41 -11.43 -0.11
CA TYR A 117 6.30 -10.29 -0.30
C TYR A 117 7.62 -10.75 -0.91
N GLY A 118 8.07 -10.04 -1.93
CA GLY A 118 9.44 -10.15 -2.40
C GLY A 118 10.44 -9.80 -1.29
N THR A 119 11.66 -10.28 -1.45
CA THR A 119 12.75 -10.06 -0.48
C THR A 119 13.84 -9.15 -1.06
N ALA A 120 13.43 -8.10 -1.79
CA ALA A 120 14.32 -7.18 -2.46
C ALA A 120 15.38 -6.60 -1.49
N LYS A 121 16.64 -6.56 -1.95
CA LYS A 121 17.86 -6.32 -1.14
C LYS A 121 17.79 -5.07 -0.26
N TYR A 122 17.26 -3.97 -0.80
CA TYR A 122 17.19 -2.69 -0.09
C TYR A 122 15.79 -2.38 0.48
N TYR A 123 14.83 -3.28 0.33
CA TYR A 123 13.49 -3.08 0.87
C TYR A 123 13.47 -3.26 2.40
N ARG A 124 12.88 -2.30 3.09
CA ARG A 124 12.67 -2.32 4.53
C ARG A 124 11.18 -2.15 4.82
N ARG A 125 10.48 -3.28 4.97
CA ARG A 125 9.02 -3.31 5.15
C ARG A 125 8.53 -2.38 6.27
N ARG A 126 9.27 -2.27 7.36
CA ARG A 126 8.92 -1.42 8.51
C ARG A 126 9.12 0.07 8.25
N GLU A 127 9.89 0.43 7.23
CA GLU A 127 10.24 1.81 6.89
C GLU A 127 9.55 2.27 5.60
N THR A 128 8.65 1.46 5.06
CA THR A 128 8.00 1.72 3.78
C THR A 128 6.48 1.65 3.94
N LEU A 129 5.78 2.57 3.29
CA LEU A 129 4.34 2.50 3.04
C LEU A 129 4.09 2.04 1.61
N TYR A 130 3.03 1.27 1.38
CA TYR A 130 2.47 1.17 0.05
C TYR A 130 1.80 2.50 -0.30
N GLY A 131 2.08 3.02 -1.48
CA GLY A 131 1.49 4.26 -1.96
C GLY A 131 2.35 5.51 -1.79
N LEU A 132 3.64 5.38 -1.40
CA LEU A 132 4.55 6.51 -1.17
C LEU A 132 4.68 7.45 -2.38
N GLU A 133 4.43 6.98 -3.59
CA GLU A 133 4.39 7.80 -4.80
C GLU A 133 3.37 8.95 -4.72
N ASN A 134 2.37 8.83 -3.84
CA ASN A 134 1.34 9.84 -3.61
C ASN A 134 1.61 10.75 -2.39
N LEU A 135 2.79 10.67 -1.78
CA LEU A 135 3.10 11.43 -0.57
C LEU A 135 3.08 12.95 -0.83
N LYS A 136 3.52 13.38 -2.02
CA LYS A 136 3.41 14.78 -2.41
C LYS A 136 1.96 15.25 -2.44
N LEU A 137 1.05 14.45 -3.00
CA LEU A 137 -0.39 14.77 -3.00
C LEU A 137 -0.94 14.92 -1.57
N ALA A 138 -0.53 14.03 -0.64
CA ALA A 138 -0.94 14.14 0.76
C ALA A 138 -0.45 15.46 1.40
N TYR A 139 0.76 15.90 1.08
CA TYR A 139 1.27 17.20 1.56
C TYR A 139 0.51 18.37 0.97
N ASP A 140 0.21 18.35 -0.32
CA ASP A 140 -0.53 19.40 -1.01
C ASP A 140 -1.98 19.51 -0.46
N LEU A 141 -2.64 18.39 -0.17
CA LEU A 141 -3.95 18.34 0.47
C LEU A 141 -3.91 18.65 1.98
N GLY A 142 -2.76 18.46 2.60
CA GLY A 142 -2.52 18.65 4.02
C GLY A 142 -2.88 17.46 4.91
N PHE A 143 -3.37 16.35 4.36
CA PHE A 143 -3.73 15.16 5.15
C PHE A 143 -3.39 13.87 4.39
N ALA A 144 -3.24 12.78 5.15
CA ALA A 144 -3.06 11.43 4.66
C ALA A 144 -4.16 10.50 5.19
N ILE A 145 -4.49 9.46 4.43
CA ILE A 145 -5.34 8.36 4.91
C ILE A 145 -4.46 7.13 5.05
N ILE A 146 -4.54 6.44 6.19
CA ILE A 146 -3.68 5.31 6.51
C ILE A 146 -4.55 4.09 6.77
N THR A 147 -4.34 3.03 5.99
CA THR A 147 -4.97 1.73 6.15
C THR A 147 -3.94 0.69 6.63
N GLU A 148 -4.40 -0.49 7.01
CA GLU A 148 -3.51 -1.60 7.38
C GLU A 148 -3.04 -2.35 6.14
N GLY A 149 -3.96 -2.69 5.23
CA GLY A 149 -3.73 -3.53 4.06
C GLY A 149 -3.64 -2.77 2.73
N ILE A 150 -2.98 -3.41 1.76
CA ILE A 150 -2.84 -2.87 0.39
C ILE A 150 -4.20 -2.80 -0.30
N THR A 151 -5.04 -3.84 -0.15
CA THR A 151 -6.38 -3.86 -0.77
C THR A 151 -7.30 -2.79 -0.19
N ASP A 152 -7.19 -2.51 1.11
CA ASP A 152 -7.93 -1.40 1.74
C ASP A 152 -7.51 -0.05 1.17
N THR A 153 -6.18 0.13 0.95
CA THR A 153 -5.68 1.34 0.26
C THR A 153 -6.25 1.47 -1.13
N ILE A 154 -6.26 0.40 -1.93
CA ILE A 154 -6.82 0.41 -3.29
C ILE A 154 -8.33 0.72 -3.24
N ARG A 155 -9.05 0.17 -2.25
CA ARG A 155 -10.46 0.45 -2.02
C ARG A 155 -10.70 1.92 -1.71
N VAL A 156 -9.98 2.50 -0.76
CA VAL A 156 -10.12 3.91 -0.40
C VAL A 156 -9.74 4.82 -1.57
N ARG A 157 -8.77 4.45 -2.38
CA ARG A 157 -8.43 5.15 -3.63
C ARG A 157 -9.57 5.07 -4.65
N SER A 158 -10.29 3.95 -4.75
CA SER A 158 -11.47 3.84 -5.64
C SER A 158 -12.61 4.77 -5.21
N LEU A 159 -12.69 5.13 -3.94
CA LEU A 159 -13.62 6.13 -3.40
C LEU A 159 -13.17 7.58 -3.65
N GLY A 160 -12.04 7.80 -4.35
CA GLY A 160 -11.54 9.12 -4.75
C GLY A 160 -10.40 9.69 -3.88
N TYR A 161 -9.88 8.95 -2.90
CA TYR A 161 -8.84 9.41 -1.99
C TYR A 161 -7.46 8.83 -2.35
N LEU A 162 -6.80 9.40 -3.37
CA LEU A 162 -5.50 8.90 -3.84
C LEU A 162 -4.36 9.10 -2.83
N ASN A 163 -4.50 10.00 -1.87
CA ASN A 163 -3.56 10.26 -0.76
C ASN A 163 -3.66 9.20 0.36
N THR A 164 -3.91 7.95 -0.02
CA THR A 164 -4.06 6.81 0.90
C THR A 164 -2.86 5.87 0.81
N PHE A 165 -2.44 5.36 1.97
CA PHE A 165 -1.24 4.56 2.17
C PHE A 165 -1.53 3.33 3.03
N ALA A 166 -0.89 2.17 2.72
CA ALA A 166 -0.92 1.01 3.61
C ALA A 166 0.36 0.90 4.43
N MET A 167 0.21 0.49 5.69
CA MET A 167 1.33 0.28 6.62
C MET A 167 2.22 -0.90 6.25
N CYS A 168 1.79 -1.83 5.40
CA CYS A 168 2.53 -3.04 5.00
C CYS A 168 3.07 -3.88 6.17
N GLY A 169 2.72 -3.55 7.40
CA GLY A 169 3.15 -4.21 8.62
C GLY A 169 2.48 -3.61 9.85
N THR A 170 2.60 -4.28 11.01
CA THR A 170 1.90 -3.90 12.23
C THR A 170 2.56 -2.76 13.03
N HIS A 171 3.79 -2.40 12.69
CA HIS A 171 4.57 -1.41 13.45
C HIS A 171 5.03 -0.28 12.53
N GLU A 172 4.74 0.94 12.95
CA GLU A 172 5.27 2.15 12.33
C GLU A 172 6.74 2.38 12.74
N SER A 173 7.56 2.82 11.80
CA SER A 173 8.87 3.38 12.13
C SER A 173 8.77 4.88 12.41
N SER A 174 9.75 5.41 13.14
CA SER A 174 9.87 6.85 13.36
C SER A 174 9.98 7.65 12.06
N TYR A 175 10.50 7.02 11.00
CA TYR A 175 10.56 7.61 9.66
C TYR A 175 9.17 7.82 9.07
N ILE A 176 8.30 6.80 9.07
CA ILE A 176 6.91 6.87 8.58
C ILE A 176 6.14 7.94 9.37
N VAL A 177 6.22 7.91 10.70
CA VAL A 177 5.57 8.91 11.56
C VAL A 177 5.98 10.33 11.17
N LYS A 178 7.29 10.56 10.96
CA LYS A 178 7.78 11.87 10.52
C LYS A 178 7.24 12.30 9.17
N GLN A 179 7.13 11.37 8.20
CA GLN A 179 6.57 11.71 6.87
C GLN A 179 5.10 12.10 6.99
N ILE A 180 4.28 11.31 7.68
CA ILE A 180 2.85 11.58 7.82
C ILE A 180 2.61 12.87 8.64
N ASN A 181 3.39 13.11 9.69
CA ASN A 181 3.28 14.33 10.51
C ASN A 181 3.67 15.63 9.79
N ARG A 182 4.22 15.55 8.58
CA ARG A 182 4.41 16.72 7.69
C ARG A 182 3.10 17.16 7.02
N CYS A 183 2.07 16.32 7.01
CA CYS A 183 0.74 16.74 6.59
C CYS A 183 0.18 17.74 7.59
N SER A 184 -0.08 18.99 7.16
CA SER A 184 -0.39 20.13 8.03
C SER A 184 -1.69 19.99 8.82
N LYS A 185 -2.64 19.19 8.29
CA LYS A 185 -3.96 18.96 8.89
C LYS A 185 -4.03 17.65 9.68
N GLY A 186 -3.25 16.61 9.31
CA GLY A 186 -3.16 15.37 10.06
C GLY A 186 -3.43 14.10 9.25
N ALA A 187 -3.98 13.07 9.88
CA ALA A 187 -4.23 11.77 9.25
C ALA A 187 -5.58 11.16 9.65
N VAL A 188 -6.22 10.48 8.70
CA VAL A 188 -7.32 9.54 8.95
C VAL A 188 -6.76 8.14 9.05
N LYS A 189 -7.01 7.42 10.13
CA LYS A 189 -6.59 6.04 10.34
C LYS A 189 -7.78 5.11 10.11
N ILE A 190 -7.60 4.08 9.30
CA ILE A 190 -8.61 3.05 9.03
C ILE A 190 -7.99 1.68 9.33
N PRO A 191 -8.02 1.25 10.59
CA PRO A 191 -7.48 -0.04 10.99
C PRO A 191 -8.44 -1.19 10.67
N ASP A 192 -7.91 -2.40 10.60
CA ASP A 192 -8.72 -3.60 10.67
C ASP A 192 -9.50 -3.64 12.00
N ARG A 193 -10.69 -4.21 11.97
CA ARG A 193 -11.59 -4.30 13.13
C ARG A 193 -11.16 -5.35 14.16
N ASP A 194 -10.28 -6.26 13.76
CA ASP A 194 -9.82 -7.30 14.66
C ASP A 194 -8.90 -6.76 15.78
N ALA A 195 -8.66 -7.58 16.80
CA ALA A 195 -7.87 -7.17 17.96
C ALA A 195 -6.42 -6.79 17.62
N ALA A 196 -5.87 -7.32 16.51
CA ALA A 196 -4.52 -7.00 16.06
C ALA A 196 -4.50 -5.61 15.40
N GLY A 197 -5.42 -5.33 14.47
CA GLY A 197 -5.55 -4.03 13.80
C GLY A 197 -5.84 -2.90 14.80
N GLN A 198 -6.74 -3.15 15.77
CA GLN A 198 -7.05 -2.17 16.82
C GLN A 198 -5.84 -1.90 17.74
N ARG A 199 -4.99 -2.89 18.02
CA ARG A 199 -3.72 -2.68 18.74
C ARG A 199 -2.72 -1.91 17.88
N ALA A 200 -2.60 -2.25 16.59
CA ALA A 200 -1.71 -1.57 15.66
C ALA A 200 -2.08 -0.08 15.55
N ALA A 201 -3.36 0.25 15.35
CA ALA A 201 -3.84 1.62 15.22
C ALA A 201 -3.57 2.49 16.47
N ARG A 202 -3.63 1.89 17.67
CA ARG A 202 -3.20 2.58 18.91
C ARG A 202 -1.72 2.90 18.93
N GLY A 203 -0.91 2.09 18.23
CA GLY A 203 0.52 2.34 18.03
C GLY A 203 0.79 3.48 17.04
N TRP A 204 -0.09 3.75 16.07
CA TRP A 204 0.10 4.80 15.05
C TRP A 204 0.00 6.20 15.65
N LYS A 205 1.13 6.72 16.13
CA LYS A 205 1.24 7.98 16.88
C LYS A 205 1.42 9.18 15.96
N PHE A 206 0.39 9.50 15.17
CA PHE A 206 0.38 10.73 14.39
C PHE A 206 -0.05 11.93 15.29
N ASN A 207 0.55 13.10 15.07
CA ASN A 207 0.33 14.30 15.89
C ASN A 207 -1.16 14.73 15.94
N ARG A 208 -1.85 14.58 14.80
CA ARG A 208 -3.28 14.81 14.66
C ARG A 208 -3.86 13.66 13.87
N SER A 209 -4.82 12.99 14.41
CA SER A 209 -5.47 11.90 13.69
C SER A 209 -6.87 11.62 14.20
N ILE A 210 -7.72 11.19 13.28
CA ILE A 210 -9.02 10.59 13.56
C ILE A 210 -8.98 9.12 13.16
N THR A 211 -9.65 8.27 13.90
CA THR A 211 -9.76 6.85 13.57
C THR A 211 -11.16 6.57 13.05
N LEU A 212 -11.27 6.08 11.82
CA LEU A 212 -12.50 5.58 11.22
C LEU A 212 -12.56 4.06 11.42
N ASN A 213 -13.50 3.58 12.22
CA ASN A 213 -13.76 2.17 12.39
C ASN A 213 -14.92 1.75 11.48
N THR A 214 -14.75 0.65 10.74
CA THR A 214 -15.82 0.03 9.95
C THR A 214 -16.93 -0.51 10.85
N PHE A 215 -18.08 -0.88 10.27
CA PHE A 215 -19.14 -1.57 10.98
C PHE A 215 -18.62 -2.84 11.68
N VAL A 216 -19.22 -3.18 12.82
CA VAL A 216 -18.80 -4.35 13.63
C VAL A 216 -18.79 -5.66 12.81
N LYS A 217 -19.68 -5.78 11.84
CA LYS A 217 -19.82 -6.94 10.96
C LYS A 217 -18.63 -7.16 10.03
N TYR A 218 -17.88 -6.10 9.67
CA TYR A 218 -16.82 -6.18 8.68
C TYR A 218 -15.44 -6.05 9.31
N LYS A 219 -14.52 -6.89 8.85
CA LYS A 219 -13.14 -6.88 9.32
C LYS A 219 -12.42 -5.57 8.96
N ASP A 220 -12.58 -5.13 7.73
CA ASP A 220 -11.87 -4.01 7.11
C ASP A 220 -12.77 -3.25 6.13
N ILE A 221 -12.30 -2.12 5.61
CA ILE A 221 -13.07 -1.26 4.70
C ILE A 221 -13.27 -1.92 3.33
N ASP A 222 -12.33 -2.76 2.87
CA ASP A 222 -12.49 -3.46 1.61
C ASP A 222 -13.58 -4.53 1.72
N ALA A 223 -13.64 -5.28 2.82
CA ALA A 223 -14.72 -6.24 3.08
C ALA A 223 -16.10 -5.56 3.15
N LEU A 224 -16.18 -4.36 3.76
CA LEU A 224 -17.40 -3.57 3.80
C LEU A 224 -17.88 -3.21 2.40
N CYS A 225 -17.04 -2.58 1.59
CA CYS A 225 -17.39 -2.12 0.25
C CYS A 225 -17.61 -3.28 -0.74
N TYR A 226 -16.94 -4.41 -0.52
CA TYR A 226 -17.08 -5.60 -1.36
C TYR A 226 -18.51 -6.17 -1.35
N GLU A 227 -19.25 -6.02 -0.26
CA GLU A 227 -20.56 -6.65 -0.08
C GLU A 227 -21.65 -5.99 -0.93
N SER A 228 -21.66 -4.64 -1.03
CA SER A 228 -22.68 -3.92 -1.82
C SER A 228 -22.28 -2.50 -2.18
N ALA A 229 -22.88 -1.97 -3.26
CA ALA A 229 -22.71 -0.57 -3.65
C ALA A 229 -23.25 0.41 -2.59
N GLU A 230 -24.27 0.02 -1.81
CA GLU A 230 -24.78 0.84 -0.71
C GLU A 230 -23.71 0.99 0.41
N ASN A 231 -23.05 -0.10 0.75
CA ASN A 231 -21.95 -0.08 1.72
C ASN A 231 -20.77 0.76 1.23
N GLU A 232 -20.50 0.74 -0.07
CA GLU A 232 -19.47 1.57 -0.69
C GLU A 232 -19.82 3.06 -0.57
N LEU A 233 -21.10 3.43 -0.79
CA LEU A 233 -21.59 4.79 -0.59
C LEU A 233 -21.45 5.22 0.86
N TRP A 234 -21.85 4.41 1.82
CA TRP A 234 -21.68 4.70 3.25
C TRP A 234 -20.22 4.87 3.63
N ALA A 235 -19.34 3.99 3.14
CA ALA A 235 -17.91 4.13 3.39
C ALA A 235 -17.39 5.49 2.89
N LYS A 236 -17.83 5.93 1.71
CA LYS A 236 -17.49 7.23 1.14
C LYS A 236 -18.00 8.38 2.01
N GLU A 237 -19.25 8.35 2.44
CA GLU A 237 -19.86 9.38 3.29
C GLU A 237 -19.12 9.52 4.64
N TYR A 238 -18.78 8.41 5.30
CA TYR A 238 -18.02 8.46 6.55
C TYR A 238 -16.59 8.93 6.36
N LEU A 239 -15.96 8.62 5.22
CA LEU A 239 -14.66 9.18 4.85
C LEU A 239 -14.75 10.69 4.64
N ASP A 240 -15.77 11.17 3.93
CA ASP A 240 -16.02 12.61 3.72
C ASP A 240 -16.17 13.33 5.07
N ILE A 241 -16.93 12.77 6.02
CA ILE A 241 -17.06 13.32 7.39
C ILE A 241 -15.69 13.40 8.08
N CYS A 242 -14.87 12.34 8.00
CA CYS A 242 -13.53 12.36 8.61
C CYS A 242 -12.62 13.41 7.96
N VAL A 243 -12.70 13.57 6.65
CA VAL A 243 -11.92 14.55 5.89
C VAL A 243 -12.37 15.97 6.20
N ASP A 244 -13.67 16.22 6.29
CA ASP A 244 -14.22 17.52 6.69
C ASP A 244 -13.79 17.88 8.11
N TRP A 245 -13.82 16.94 9.03
CA TRP A 245 -13.33 17.11 10.38
C TRP A 245 -11.83 17.47 10.42
N ILE A 246 -10.98 16.77 9.66
CA ILE A 246 -9.55 17.09 9.53
C ILE A 246 -9.36 18.50 8.93
N ASN A 247 -10.18 18.88 7.95
CA ASN A 247 -10.09 20.16 7.26
C ASN A 247 -10.58 21.34 8.10
N SER A 248 -11.62 21.18 8.94
CA SER A 248 -12.22 22.26 9.74
C SER A 248 -11.24 22.85 10.76
N GLY A 249 -10.25 22.08 11.19
CA GLY A 249 -9.27 22.52 12.16
C GLY A 249 -9.85 22.78 13.56
N GLU A 250 -11.09 22.38 13.83
CA GLU A 250 -11.81 22.65 15.09
C GLU A 250 -11.15 22.09 16.35
N HIS A 251 -10.12 21.24 16.20
CA HIS A 251 -9.41 20.59 17.31
C HIS A 251 -8.08 21.23 17.71
N ARG A 252 -7.88 22.52 17.43
CA ARG A 252 -6.66 23.24 17.86
C ARG A 252 -6.47 23.34 19.38
N GLY A 253 -7.38 22.77 20.17
CA GLY A 253 -7.38 22.85 21.65
C GLY A 253 -7.26 21.51 22.39
N TYR A 254 -7.30 20.36 21.71
CA TYR A 254 -7.22 19.05 22.38
C TYR A 254 -5.83 18.45 22.25
N THR A 255 -5.18 18.21 23.38
CA THR A 255 -3.95 17.44 23.49
C THR A 255 -4.19 16.01 22.97
N ALA A 256 -3.47 15.61 21.92
CA ALA A 256 -3.08 14.26 21.48
C ALA A 256 -4.01 13.06 21.82
N GLN A 257 -5.31 13.21 21.95
CA GLN A 257 -6.24 12.08 21.98
C GLN A 257 -6.78 11.85 20.58
N SER A 258 -6.58 10.65 20.06
CA SER A 258 -7.17 10.24 18.78
C SER A 258 -8.68 10.11 18.98
N GLU A 259 -9.46 10.97 18.34
CA GLU A 259 -10.90 10.75 18.22
C GLU A 259 -11.20 9.59 17.28
N SER A 260 -12.33 8.95 17.46
CA SER A 260 -12.77 7.84 16.60
C SER A 260 -14.21 8.03 16.17
N ILE A 261 -14.47 7.76 14.88
CA ILE A 261 -15.80 7.62 14.31
C ILE A 261 -16.01 6.14 14.02
N THR A 262 -17.17 5.64 14.40
CA THR A 262 -17.57 4.26 14.07
C THR A 262 -18.79 4.31 13.18
N MET A 263 -18.74 3.60 12.08
CA MET A 263 -19.89 3.37 11.23
C MET A 263 -20.93 2.56 12.01
N CYS A 264 -22.15 3.06 12.09
CA CYS A 264 -23.25 2.46 12.87
C CYS A 264 -24.26 1.77 11.97
#